data_98838430bafa4c5ede2c417aee108d70
#
_entry.id   98838430bafa4c5ede2c417aee108d70
#
_cell.length_a   1.000
_cell.length_b   1.000
_cell.length_c   1.000
_cell.angle_alpha   90.00
_cell.angle_beta   90.00
_cell.angle_gamma   90.00
#
_symmetry.space_group_name_H-M   'P 1'
#
loop_
_entity.id
_entity.type
_entity.pdbx_description
1 polymer ?
#
loop_
_entity_poly.entity_id
_entity_poly.type
_entity_poly.pdbx_seq_one_letter_code
_entity_poly.pdbx_strand_id
1 'polypeptide(L)'
;IADYILNKDDVILYEVDKNNKEKVEKAEKDPIIDMPIILLTNENTASSSEILAGALKDNRKAKIVGTKTYGKGVIQQLLTLPDGSGLKITSEEYLTPNRTKINKVGIEPDEEVKLPDSVKNVLKVEEKDDTQLQKAIEMAK
;
A
#
# COMPACT_ATOMS: atom_id res chain seq x y z
N ILE A 1 4.25 -6.72 8.79
CA ILE A 1 3.94 -7.63 7.65
C ILE A 1 5.08 -7.58 6.63
N ALA A 2 5.49 -6.39 6.17
CA ALA A 2 6.57 -6.25 5.17
C ALA A 2 7.83 -7.06 5.55
N ASP A 3 8.25 -7.01 6.79
CA ASP A 3 9.39 -7.75 7.36
C ASP A 3 9.36 -9.27 7.18
N TYR A 4 8.18 -9.85 6.96
CA TYR A 4 8.05 -11.30 6.72
C TYR A 4 8.25 -11.69 5.25
N ILE A 5 8.28 -10.70 4.36
CA ILE A 5 8.26 -10.89 2.90
C ILE A 5 9.50 -10.28 2.23
N LEU A 6 9.91 -9.10 2.68
CA LEU A 6 11.08 -8.39 2.15
C LEU A 6 12.38 -9.02 2.65
N ASN A 7 13.44 -8.89 1.87
CA ASN A 7 14.76 -9.26 2.37
C ASN A 7 15.23 -8.23 3.41
N LYS A 8 16.07 -8.67 4.31
CA LYS A 8 16.72 -7.75 5.25
C LYS A 8 17.38 -6.59 4.49
N ASP A 9 17.24 -5.39 5.03
CA ASP A 9 17.71 -4.11 4.48
C ASP A 9 16.96 -3.59 3.25
N ASP A 10 15.99 -4.34 2.69
CA ASP A 10 15.08 -3.80 1.67
C ASP A 10 14.33 -2.59 2.24
N VAL A 11 14.20 -1.54 1.45
CA VAL A 11 13.47 -0.34 1.86
C VAL A 11 11.97 -0.63 1.88
N ILE A 12 11.30 -0.26 2.96
CA ILE A 12 9.84 -0.30 3.09
C ILE A 12 9.23 1.02 2.60
N LEU A 13 9.75 2.16 3.12
CA LEU A 13 9.29 3.50 2.77
C LEU A 13 10.34 4.56 3.10
N TYR A 14 10.15 5.74 2.55
CA TYR A 14 10.78 6.98 3.03
C TYR A 14 9.72 7.89 3.64
N GLU A 15 10.02 8.47 4.79
CA GLU A 15 9.26 9.55 5.41
C GLU A 15 9.96 10.88 5.10
N VAL A 16 9.22 11.87 4.61
CA VAL A 16 9.79 13.16 4.20
C VAL A 16 9.03 14.29 4.88
N ASP A 17 9.73 15.12 5.67
CA ASP A 17 9.15 16.26 6.32
C ASP A 17 9.08 17.51 5.39
N LYS A 18 8.47 18.57 5.87
CA LYS A 18 8.34 19.85 5.15
C LYS A 18 9.68 20.52 4.82
N ASN A 19 10.79 20.12 5.45
CA ASN A 19 12.14 20.64 5.22
C ASN A 19 12.95 19.70 4.31
N ASN A 20 12.31 18.71 3.69
CA ASN A 20 12.92 17.65 2.91
C ASN A 20 13.90 16.77 3.71
N LYS A 21 13.76 16.71 5.02
CA LYS A 21 14.49 15.75 5.83
C LYS A 21 13.85 14.39 5.66
N GLU A 22 14.67 13.42 5.27
CA GLU A 22 14.23 12.05 5.04
C GLU A 22 14.58 11.13 6.20
N LYS A 23 13.65 10.22 6.49
CA LYS A 23 13.88 9.03 7.31
C LYS A 23 13.53 7.83 6.46
N VAL A 24 14.35 6.78 6.51
CA VAL A 24 14.12 5.53 5.79
C VAL A 24 13.73 4.43 6.76
N GLU A 25 12.68 3.72 6.44
CA GLU A 25 12.31 2.48 7.12
C GLU A 25 12.69 1.29 6.25
N LYS A 26 13.34 0.30 6.86
CA LYS A 26 13.84 -0.90 6.19
C LYS A 26 13.36 -2.16 6.89
N ALA A 27 13.35 -3.26 6.16
CA ALA A 27 13.13 -4.57 6.73
C ALA A 27 14.32 -4.96 7.63
N GLU A 28 14.02 -5.45 8.84
CA GLU A 28 15.04 -5.75 9.87
C GLU A 28 15.48 -7.22 9.83
N LYS A 29 14.69 -8.10 9.23
CA LYS A 29 14.86 -9.55 9.27
C LYS A 29 14.86 -10.14 7.86
N ASP A 30 15.40 -11.35 7.76
CA ASP A 30 15.24 -12.15 6.55
C ASP A 30 13.79 -12.63 6.39
N PRO A 31 13.29 -12.75 5.16
CA PRO A 31 11.92 -13.16 4.92
C PRO A 31 11.65 -14.58 5.39
N ILE A 32 10.45 -14.83 5.86
CA ILE A 32 9.95 -16.17 6.19
C ILE A 32 8.90 -16.65 5.18
N ILE A 33 8.48 -15.77 4.27
CA ILE A 33 7.56 -16.07 3.17
C ILE A 33 8.34 -15.93 1.86
N ASP A 34 8.52 -17.05 1.18
CA ASP A 34 9.18 -17.13 -0.13
C ASP A 34 8.28 -17.87 -1.11
N MET A 35 7.22 -17.19 -1.53
CA MET A 35 6.26 -17.67 -2.52
C MET A 35 5.77 -16.49 -3.38
N PRO A 36 5.25 -16.75 -4.59
CA PRO A 36 4.60 -15.71 -5.39
C PRO A 36 3.43 -15.08 -4.64
N ILE A 37 3.41 -13.74 -4.62
CA ILE A 37 2.37 -12.97 -3.95
C ILE A 37 1.66 -12.12 -4.98
N ILE A 38 0.33 -12.19 -5.00
CA ILE A 38 -0.53 -11.28 -5.76
C ILE A 38 -1.33 -10.46 -4.77
N LEU A 39 -1.21 -9.15 -4.85
CA LEU A 39 -1.99 -8.20 -4.05
C LEU A 39 -3.22 -7.76 -4.82
N LEU A 40 -4.38 -7.82 -4.18
CA LEU A 40 -5.60 -7.22 -4.70
C LEU A 40 -5.76 -5.81 -4.14
N THR A 41 -5.95 -4.84 -5.02
CA THR A 41 -6.16 -3.43 -4.62
C THR A 41 -7.36 -2.82 -5.34
N ASN A 42 -7.94 -1.82 -4.71
CA ASN A 42 -8.95 -0.98 -5.32
C ASN A 42 -8.88 0.46 -4.75
N GLU A 43 -9.79 1.32 -5.18
CA GLU A 43 -9.87 2.73 -4.76
C GLU A 43 -10.11 2.93 -3.26
N ASN A 44 -10.46 1.88 -2.51
CA ASN A 44 -10.60 1.90 -1.05
C ASN A 44 -9.32 1.44 -0.32
N THR A 45 -8.33 0.93 -1.06
CA THR A 45 -7.02 0.59 -0.51
C THR A 45 -6.28 1.87 -0.17
N ALA A 46 -6.00 2.12 1.11
CA ALA A 46 -5.46 3.39 1.57
C ALA A 46 -4.42 3.26 2.68
N SER A 47 -3.56 4.31 2.84
CA SER A 47 -2.67 4.50 3.99
C SER A 47 -1.67 3.34 4.15
N SER A 48 -1.65 2.64 5.30
CA SER A 48 -0.72 1.53 5.56
C SER A 48 -0.81 0.39 4.54
N SER A 49 -1.98 0.18 3.93
CA SER A 49 -2.14 -0.78 2.84
C SER A 49 -1.39 -0.35 1.58
N GLU A 50 -1.33 0.96 1.32
CA GLU A 50 -0.55 1.52 0.20
C GLU A 50 0.95 1.45 0.47
N ILE A 51 1.37 1.64 1.73
CA ILE A 51 2.78 1.43 2.15
C ILE A 51 3.18 -0.02 1.84
N LEU A 52 2.37 -0.99 2.27
CA LEU A 52 2.66 -2.40 2.02
C LEU A 52 2.68 -2.71 0.52
N ALA A 53 1.68 -2.24 -0.23
CA ALA A 53 1.60 -2.45 -1.67
C ALA A 53 2.81 -1.87 -2.41
N GLY A 54 3.18 -0.62 -2.11
CA GLY A 54 4.34 0.05 -2.69
C GLY A 54 5.65 -0.64 -2.34
N ALA A 55 5.81 -1.03 -1.07
CA ALA A 55 7.00 -1.75 -0.60
C ALA A 55 7.19 -3.08 -1.33
N LEU A 56 6.13 -3.90 -1.43
CA LEU A 56 6.23 -5.21 -2.09
C LEU A 56 6.38 -5.09 -3.61
N LYS A 57 5.69 -4.14 -4.24
CA LYS A 57 5.79 -3.87 -5.68
C LYS A 57 7.20 -3.44 -6.06
N ASP A 58 7.72 -2.40 -5.41
CA ASP A 58 9.00 -1.78 -5.76
C ASP A 58 10.19 -2.73 -5.50
N ASN A 59 10.09 -3.58 -4.46
CA ASN A 59 11.06 -4.64 -4.20
C ASN A 59 10.79 -5.93 -5.01
N ARG A 60 9.82 -5.92 -5.93
CA ARG A 60 9.49 -7.06 -6.82
C ARG A 60 9.09 -8.33 -6.08
N LYS A 61 8.52 -8.19 -4.88
CA LYS A 61 8.04 -9.32 -4.06
C LYS A 61 6.58 -9.65 -4.30
N ALA A 62 5.82 -8.75 -4.94
CA ALA A 62 4.44 -8.99 -5.31
C ALA A 62 4.08 -8.32 -6.65
N LYS A 63 3.06 -8.86 -7.29
CA LYS A 63 2.32 -8.21 -8.39
C LYS A 63 1.01 -7.66 -7.86
N ILE A 64 0.56 -6.54 -8.40
CA ILE A 64 -0.69 -5.89 -7.99
C ILE A 64 -1.73 -6.09 -9.10
N VAL A 65 -2.89 -6.61 -8.72
CA VAL A 65 -4.07 -6.78 -9.58
C VAL A 65 -5.24 -5.97 -9.01
N GLY A 66 -6.01 -5.34 -9.85
CA GLY A 66 -7.20 -4.60 -9.44
C GLY A 66 -7.25 -3.21 -10.01
N THR A 67 -7.61 -2.24 -9.21
CA THR A 67 -7.63 -0.84 -9.61
C THR A 67 -6.70 0.00 -8.75
N LYS A 68 -6.42 1.21 -9.20
CA LYS A 68 -5.58 2.19 -8.54
C LYS A 68 -6.04 2.43 -7.10
N THR A 69 -5.09 2.57 -6.18
CA THR A 69 -5.37 2.82 -4.77
C THR A 69 -5.78 4.28 -4.50
N TYR A 70 -6.23 4.56 -3.27
CA TYR A 70 -6.81 5.84 -2.86
C TYR A 70 -5.85 7.04 -2.94
N GLY A 71 -4.59 6.85 -2.54
CA GLY A 71 -3.62 7.94 -2.50
C GLY A 71 -3.58 8.73 -1.18
N LYS A 72 -3.57 8.04 -0.02
CA LYS A 72 -3.38 8.65 1.28
C LYS A 72 -1.94 8.45 1.76
N GLY A 73 -1.02 9.27 1.25
CA GLY A 73 0.42 9.19 1.49
C GLY A 73 0.95 10.20 2.52
N VAL A 74 0.22 10.46 3.63
CA VAL A 74 0.61 11.44 4.65
C VAL A 74 0.62 10.84 6.05
N ILE A 75 1.55 11.32 6.88
CA ILE A 75 1.63 11.04 8.31
C ILE A 75 0.99 12.19 9.06
N GLN A 76 0.08 11.85 9.96
CA GLN A 76 -0.64 12.80 10.77
C GLN A 76 -0.36 12.57 12.25
N GLN A 77 0.00 13.63 12.97
CA GLN A 77 0.19 13.63 14.41
C GLN A 77 -1.03 14.21 15.10
N LEU A 78 -1.47 13.56 16.17
CA LEU A 78 -2.50 14.09 17.06
C LEU A 78 -1.82 14.64 18.31
N LEU A 79 -1.93 15.95 18.52
CA LEU A 79 -1.38 16.63 19.67
C LEU A 79 -2.53 17.00 20.63
N THR A 80 -2.36 16.68 21.91
CA THR A 80 -3.29 17.14 22.95
C THR A 80 -2.83 18.50 23.46
N LEU A 81 -3.71 19.49 23.43
CA LEU A 81 -3.44 20.83 23.92
C LEU A 81 -3.69 20.93 25.43
N PRO A 82 -3.15 22.00 26.12
CA PRO A 82 -3.28 22.15 27.58
C PRO A 82 -4.72 22.25 28.09
N ASP A 83 -5.64 22.66 27.24
CA ASP A 83 -7.08 22.75 27.54
C ASP A 83 -7.84 21.43 27.32
N GLY A 84 -7.13 20.34 26.93
CA GLY A 84 -7.70 19.04 26.65
C GLY A 84 -8.22 18.86 25.22
N SER A 85 -8.18 19.90 24.40
CA SER A 85 -8.53 19.80 22.98
C SER A 85 -7.46 19.07 22.17
N GLY A 86 -7.82 18.55 20.98
CA GLY A 86 -6.93 17.84 20.08
C GLY A 86 -6.60 18.64 18.82
N LEU A 87 -5.33 18.66 18.43
CA LEU A 87 -4.88 19.21 17.16
C LEU A 87 -4.31 18.10 16.28
N LYS A 88 -4.88 17.91 15.09
CA LYS A 88 -4.39 16.95 14.10
C LYS A 88 -3.64 17.69 13.00
N ILE A 89 -2.34 17.42 12.87
CA ILE A 89 -1.48 18.05 11.87
C ILE A 89 -0.86 17.00 10.96
N THR A 90 -0.79 17.31 9.65
CA THR A 90 0.06 16.56 8.73
C THR A 90 1.50 17.01 8.92
N SER A 91 2.39 16.07 9.28
CA SER A 91 3.79 16.33 9.57
C SER A 91 4.72 15.91 8.44
N GLU A 92 4.40 14.81 7.76
CA GLU A 92 5.27 14.18 6.78
C GLU A 92 4.45 13.56 5.64
N GLU A 93 5.11 13.35 4.50
CA GLU A 93 4.64 12.48 3.41
C GLU A 93 5.50 11.22 3.38
N TYR A 94 4.93 10.11 2.94
CA TYR A 94 5.73 8.92 2.66
C TYR A 94 5.80 8.63 1.16
N LEU A 95 6.98 8.14 0.77
CA LEU A 95 7.29 7.72 -0.58
C LEU A 95 7.54 6.21 -0.60
N THR A 96 7.29 5.58 -1.72
CA THR A 96 7.64 4.17 -1.94
C THR A 96 9.16 3.98 -1.99
N PRO A 97 9.69 2.74 -1.96
CA PRO A 97 11.11 2.48 -2.14
C PRO A 97 11.72 3.15 -3.40
N ASN A 98 10.98 3.20 -4.49
CA ASN A 98 11.39 3.91 -5.71
C ASN A 98 11.12 5.42 -5.67
N ARG A 99 10.83 5.97 -4.48
CA ARG A 99 10.56 7.40 -4.24
C ARG A 99 9.33 7.95 -4.96
N THR A 100 8.40 7.08 -5.31
CA THR A 100 7.12 7.50 -5.90
C THR A 100 6.21 8.07 -4.82
N LYS A 101 5.62 9.23 -5.08
CA LYS A 101 4.62 9.84 -4.19
C LYS A 101 3.33 9.04 -4.22
N ILE A 102 2.82 8.71 -3.02
CA ILE A 102 1.52 8.08 -2.86
C ILE A 102 0.42 9.13 -2.67
N ASN A 103 0.75 10.22 -1.96
CA ASN A 103 -0.24 11.23 -1.58
C ASN A 103 -0.90 11.88 -2.79
N LYS A 104 -2.24 11.77 -2.88
CA LYS A 104 -3.10 12.22 -3.99
C LYS A 104 -2.80 11.57 -5.35
N VAL A 105 -1.93 10.58 -5.37
CA VAL A 105 -1.56 9.85 -6.58
C VAL A 105 -2.06 8.41 -6.53
N GLY A 106 -1.85 7.71 -5.41
CA GLY A 106 -2.12 6.27 -5.28
C GLY A 106 -1.05 5.40 -5.96
N ILE A 107 -1.26 4.10 -5.89
CA ILE A 107 -0.42 3.09 -6.51
C ILE A 107 -1.19 2.45 -7.66
N GLU A 108 -0.60 2.46 -8.85
CA GLU A 108 -1.18 1.79 -10.01
C GLU A 108 -0.97 0.28 -9.90
N PRO A 109 -1.96 -0.55 -10.26
CA PRO A 109 -1.78 -1.98 -10.36
C PRO A 109 -0.82 -2.34 -11.51
N ASP A 110 -0.27 -3.55 -11.49
CA ASP A 110 0.48 -4.12 -12.62
C ASP A 110 -0.49 -4.64 -13.70
N GLU A 111 -1.65 -5.12 -13.27
CA GLU A 111 -2.76 -5.56 -14.12
C GLU A 111 -4.05 -4.86 -13.68
N GLU A 112 -4.56 -3.95 -14.52
CA GLU A 112 -5.83 -3.29 -14.24
C GLU A 112 -6.99 -4.23 -14.53
N VAL A 113 -7.71 -4.59 -13.47
CA VAL A 113 -8.91 -5.43 -13.52
C VAL A 113 -10.01 -4.77 -12.71
N LYS A 114 -11.12 -4.45 -13.35
CA LYS A 114 -12.31 -3.90 -12.68
C LYS A 114 -13.29 -5.00 -12.33
N LEU A 115 -13.98 -4.83 -11.21
CA LEU A 115 -15.13 -5.67 -10.91
C LEU A 115 -16.26 -5.36 -11.90
N PRO A 116 -17.14 -6.33 -12.21
CA PRO A 116 -18.31 -6.08 -13.04
C PRO A 116 -19.26 -5.00 -12.45
N ASP A 117 -19.91 -4.23 -13.31
CA ASP A 117 -20.86 -3.18 -12.88
C ASP A 117 -22.05 -3.74 -12.07
N SER A 118 -22.31 -5.05 -12.17
CA SER A 118 -23.30 -5.75 -11.36
C SER A 118 -22.93 -5.84 -9.89
N VAL A 119 -21.65 -5.74 -9.54
CA VAL A 119 -21.14 -5.80 -8.17
C VAL A 119 -21.41 -4.46 -7.47
N LYS A 120 -22.47 -4.41 -6.66
CA LYS A 120 -22.86 -3.19 -5.91
C LYS A 120 -22.06 -2.98 -4.62
N ASN A 121 -21.46 -4.03 -4.08
CA ASN A 121 -20.76 -3.98 -2.79
C ASN A 121 -19.44 -4.77 -2.88
N VAL A 122 -18.33 -4.04 -2.96
CA VAL A 122 -16.98 -4.61 -3.04
C VAL A 122 -16.57 -5.42 -1.80
N LEU A 123 -17.27 -5.28 -0.67
CA LEU A 123 -17.03 -6.06 0.54
C LEU A 123 -17.77 -7.41 0.56
N LYS A 124 -18.65 -7.66 -0.43
CA LYS A 124 -19.48 -8.87 -0.52
C LYS A 124 -19.56 -9.33 -1.97
N VAL A 125 -18.40 -9.61 -2.55
CA VAL A 125 -18.31 -10.14 -3.92
C VAL A 125 -18.32 -11.66 -3.82
N GLU A 126 -19.21 -12.32 -4.58
CA GLU A 126 -19.15 -13.78 -4.71
C GLU A 126 -17.95 -14.17 -5.59
N GLU A 127 -17.24 -15.24 -5.25
CA GLU A 127 -16.02 -15.67 -5.95
C GLU A 127 -16.22 -15.79 -7.47
N LYS A 128 -17.40 -16.26 -7.91
CA LYS A 128 -17.73 -16.39 -9.35
C LYS A 128 -17.82 -15.05 -10.09
N ASP A 129 -18.09 -13.94 -9.36
CA ASP A 129 -18.23 -12.58 -9.89
C ASP A 129 -16.98 -11.72 -9.60
N ASP A 130 -16.01 -12.27 -8.86
CA ASP A 130 -14.76 -11.59 -8.51
C ASP A 130 -13.70 -11.77 -9.61
N THR A 131 -13.79 -10.92 -10.62
CA THR A 131 -12.84 -10.92 -11.74
C THR A 131 -11.42 -10.61 -11.31
N GLN A 132 -11.22 -9.84 -10.22
CA GLN A 132 -9.91 -9.52 -9.68
C GLN A 132 -9.28 -10.75 -9.03
N LEU A 133 -10.02 -11.48 -8.20
CA LEU A 133 -9.56 -12.73 -7.60
C LEU A 133 -9.28 -13.79 -8.66
N GLN A 134 -10.14 -13.95 -9.66
CA GLN A 134 -9.93 -14.89 -10.75
C GLN A 134 -8.63 -14.59 -11.51
N LYS A 135 -8.37 -13.32 -11.82
CA LYS A 135 -7.11 -12.91 -12.46
C LYS A 135 -5.90 -13.16 -11.57
N ALA A 136 -6.01 -12.88 -10.29
CA ALA A 136 -4.93 -13.16 -9.33
C ALA A 136 -4.59 -14.65 -9.24
N ILE A 137 -5.60 -15.52 -9.21
CA ILE A 137 -5.43 -16.99 -9.24
C ILE A 137 -4.76 -17.44 -10.55
N GLU A 138 -5.14 -16.86 -11.69
CA GLU A 138 -4.51 -17.15 -12.98
C GLU A 138 -3.01 -16.81 -12.95
N MET A 139 -2.66 -15.64 -12.40
CA MET A 139 -1.28 -15.16 -12.35
C MET A 139 -0.41 -15.86 -11.31
N ALA A 140 -1.02 -16.53 -10.33
CA ALA A 140 -0.32 -17.26 -9.27
C ALA A 140 0.05 -18.71 -9.69
N LYS A 141 -0.45 -19.19 -10.83
CA LYS A 141 -0.14 -20.52 -11.39
C LYS A 141 1.16 -20.52 -12.18
#